data_db7f481f5f916d1a790f49ee335d587d
#
_entry.id   db7f481f5f916d1a790f49ee335d587d
#
_cell.length_a   1.000
_cell.length_b   1.000
_cell.length_c   1.000
_cell.angle_alpha   90.00
_cell.angle_beta   90.00
_cell.angle_gamma   90.00
#
_symmetry.space_group_name_H-M   'P 1'
#
loop_
_entity.id
_entity.type
_entity.pdbx_description
1 polymer ?
#
loop_
_entity_poly.entity_id
_entity_poly.type
_entity_poly.pdbx_seq_one_letter_code
_entity_poly.pdbx_strand_id
1 'polypeptide(L)'
;CIEKYVKANKGRLFSCFVDYAKAFDTVCREALLYKLWKLGIKGRFFGCMEFMYTNSKAKIKLLNKLSEKIDVLCGTEQGHPMSPELFKCFIHQLSEDLNSMENVEVPLLKSTRVTHLLWADDLILLALDQESLQRMLEVLHTYCQEWGLSVNISKTAIMVFNRAGRVLKDSTNFVYGEMTLPSVREYTYLGITFTLTGSLKLAQIKLRQKGLRSYFSLKSMLD
;
A
#
# COMPACT_ATOMS: atom_id res chain seq x y z
N CYS A 1 4.16 -17.62 -2.04
CA CYS A 1 3.52 -17.42 -3.33
C CYS A 1 2.03 -17.82 -3.27
N ILE A 2 1.12 -16.87 -3.50
CA ILE A 2 -0.35 -17.01 -3.37
C ILE A 2 -0.87 -18.24 -4.11
N GLU A 3 -0.47 -18.46 -5.37
CA GLU A 3 -0.92 -19.61 -6.18
C GLU A 3 -0.58 -20.96 -5.52
N LYS A 4 0.66 -21.11 -5.03
CA LYS A 4 1.07 -22.33 -4.32
C LYS A 4 0.31 -22.52 -3.03
N TYR A 5 0.08 -21.43 -2.28
CA TYR A 5 -0.66 -21.45 -1.04
C TYR A 5 -2.12 -21.91 -1.25
N VAL A 6 -2.83 -21.29 -2.19
CA VAL A 6 -4.23 -21.63 -2.51
C VAL A 6 -4.36 -23.06 -3.04
N LYS A 7 -3.38 -23.54 -3.83
CA LYS A 7 -3.37 -24.93 -4.31
C LYS A 7 -3.09 -25.95 -3.20
N ALA A 8 -2.15 -25.66 -2.30
CA ALA A 8 -1.74 -26.58 -1.26
C ALA A 8 -2.78 -26.73 -0.14
N ASN A 9 -3.38 -25.62 0.30
CA ASN A 9 -4.18 -25.59 1.52
C ASN A 9 -5.69 -25.79 1.29
N LYS A 10 -6.15 -26.07 0.06
CA LYS A 10 -7.59 -26.25 -0.30
C LYS A 10 -8.52 -25.14 0.26
N GLY A 11 -7.93 -24.09 0.81
CA GLY A 11 -8.59 -23.04 1.54
C GLY A 11 -8.83 -21.77 0.71
N ARG A 12 -9.30 -20.78 1.40
CA ARG A 12 -9.45 -19.42 0.91
C ARG A 12 -8.31 -18.57 1.47
N LEU A 13 -7.88 -17.57 0.72
CA LEU A 13 -7.00 -16.53 1.22
C LEU A 13 -7.70 -15.20 0.98
N PHE A 14 -8.04 -14.53 2.06
CA PHE A 14 -8.65 -13.21 2.06
C PHE A 14 -7.54 -12.17 1.97
N SER A 15 -7.69 -11.25 1.04
CA SER A 15 -6.72 -10.16 0.88
C SER A 15 -7.43 -8.84 0.66
N CYS A 16 -6.87 -7.77 1.25
CA CYS A 16 -7.24 -6.40 0.95
C CYS A 16 -6.04 -5.70 0.33
N PHE A 17 -6.19 -5.21 -0.89
CA PHE A 17 -5.24 -4.32 -1.53
C PHE A 17 -5.62 -2.90 -1.15
N VAL A 18 -4.77 -2.23 -0.41
CA VAL A 18 -5.00 -0.89 0.11
C VAL A 18 -4.25 0.14 -0.73
N ASP A 19 -4.96 1.15 -1.18
CA ASP A 19 -4.41 2.32 -1.89
C ASP A 19 -4.59 3.55 -0.98
N TYR A 20 -3.51 4.22 -0.62
CA TYR A 20 -3.60 5.46 0.14
C TYR A 20 -3.87 6.65 -0.79
N ALA A 21 -4.74 7.55 -0.35
CA ALA A 21 -4.99 8.79 -1.07
C ALA A 21 -3.83 9.77 -0.86
N LYS A 22 -3.01 9.99 -1.90
CA LYS A 22 -1.87 10.93 -1.85
C LYS A 22 -0.92 10.65 -0.67
N ALA A 23 -0.55 9.38 -0.46
CA ALA A 23 0.23 8.91 0.69
C ALA A 23 1.39 9.84 1.09
N PHE A 24 2.23 10.21 0.14
CA PHE A 24 3.39 11.08 0.37
C PHE A 24 3.02 12.54 0.65
N ASP A 25 1.94 13.05 0.07
CA ASP A 25 1.54 14.45 0.17
C ASP A 25 0.81 14.76 1.49
N THR A 26 0.22 13.73 2.13
CA THR A 26 -0.59 13.88 3.33
C THR A 26 0.17 13.62 4.64
N VAL A 27 1.42 13.18 4.56
CA VAL A 27 2.25 12.92 5.75
C VAL A 27 2.36 14.17 6.62
N CYS A 28 1.86 14.09 7.86
CA CYS A 28 2.09 15.12 8.86
C CYS A 28 3.58 15.16 9.23
N ARG A 29 4.24 16.29 9.01
CA ARG A 29 5.69 16.43 9.22
C ARG A 29 6.10 16.32 10.68
N GLU A 30 5.31 16.90 11.57
CA GLU A 30 5.54 16.79 13.01
C GLU A 30 5.43 15.34 13.48
N ALA A 31 4.40 14.62 13.02
CA ALA A 31 4.23 13.21 13.30
C ALA A 31 5.37 12.36 12.71
N LEU A 32 5.85 12.68 11.51
CA LEU A 32 7.01 12.02 10.91
C LEU A 32 8.26 12.20 11.78
N LEU A 33 8.58 13.43 12.17
CA LEU A 33 9.72 13.72 13.02
C LEU A 33 9.61 13.02 14.38
N TYR A 34 8.42 13.02 14.98
CA TYR A 34 8.16 12.28 16.21
C TYR A 34 8.43 10.78 16.07
N LYS A 35 7.95 10.15 14.98
CA LYS A 35 8.18 8.72 14.70
C LYS A 35 9.65 8.42 14.42
N LEU A 36 10.36 9.27 13.68
CA LEU A 36 11.80 9.13 13.47
C LEU A 36 12.57 9.16 14.80
N TRP A 37 12.19 10.11 15.68
CA TRP A 37 12.78 10.19 17.02
C TRP A 37 12.51 8.95 17.86
N LYS A 38 11.28 8.42 17.82
CA LYS A 38 10.92 7.17 18.50
C LYS A 38 11.70 5.96 17.98
N LEU A 39 11.96 5.89 16.68
CA LEU A 39 12.77 4.86 16.04
C LEU A 39 14.27 4.97 16.38
N GLY A 40 14.67 5.95 17.21
CA GLY A 40 16.04 6.14 17.64
C GLY A 40 16.90 6.96 16.69
N ILE A 41 16.33 7.56 15.65
CA ILE A 41 17.02 8.48 14.76
C ILE A 41 17.22 9.80 15.50
N LYS A 42 18.47 10.10 15.84
CA LYS A 42 18.87 11.24 16.69
C LYS A 42 20.11 11.96 16.13
N GLY A 43 20.53 13.01 16.83
CA GLY A 43 21.76 13.73 16.54
C GLY A 43 21.71 14.56 15.25
N ARG A 44 22.85 14.70 14.58
CA ARG A 44 22.97 15.59 13.41
C ARG A 44 22.03 15.24 12.28
N PHE A 45 21.81 13.96 12.02
CA PHE A 45 20.91 13.53 10.96
C PHE A 45 19.45 13.95 11.25
N PHE A 46 18.98 13.74 12.48
CA PHE A 46 17.65 14.21 12.89
C PHE A 46 17.52 15.72 12.75
N GLY A 47 18.51 16.49 13.22
CA GLY A 47 18.52 17.95 13.08
C GLY A 47 18.48 18.41 11.61
N CYS A 48 19.13 17.70 10.69
CA CYS A 48 19.00 17.98 9.26
C CYS A 48 17.58 17.74 8.74
N MET A 49 16.93 16.63 9.14
CA MET A 49 15.56 16.33 8.75
C MET A 49 14.58 17.38 9.31
N GLU A 50 14.70 17.70 10.58
CA GLU A 50 13.92 18.73 11.23
C GLU A 50 14.05 20.07 10.52
N PHE A 51 15.29 20.52 10.24
CA PHE A 51 15.54 21.76 9.51
C PHE A 51 14.92 21.74 8.12
N MET A 52 15.06 20.66 7.36
CA MET A 52 14.50 20.54 6.01
C MET A 52 12.98 20.64 6.03
N TYR A 53 12.31 19.91 6.92
CA TYR A 53 10.85 19.85 6.97
C TYR A 53 10.20 21.07 7.61
N THR A 54 10.88 21.75 8.52
CA THR A 54 10.37 22.99 9.16
C THR A 54 10.52 24.20 8.24
N ASN A 55 11.58 24.23 7.39
CA ASN A 55 11.89 25.40 6.57
C ASN A 55 11.57 25.22 5.08
N SER A 56 10.82 24.19 4.72
CA SER A 56 10.45 23.92 3.32
C SER A 56 9.53 24.98 2.76
N LYS A 57 9.90 25.53 1.59
CA LYS A 57 9.10 26.53 0.85
C LYS A 57 8.95 26.11 -0.60
N ALA A 58 7.79 26.36 -1.17
CA ALA A 58 7.49 26.11 -2.57
C ALA A 58 7.13 27.40 -3.30
N LYS A 59 7.28 27.40 -4.62
CA LYS A 59 6.74 28.41 -5.52
C LYS A 59 5.93 27.74 -6.62
N ILE A 60 4.81 28.30 -6.98
CA ILE A 60 4.00 27.86 -8.10
C ILE A 60 4.52 28.53 -9.37
N LYS A 61 4.84 27.73 -10.39
CA LYS A 61 5.20 28.23 -11.72
C LYS A 61 3.97 28.14 -12.63
N LEU A 62 3.51 29.29 -13.13
CA LEU A 62 2.45 29.36 -14.12
C LEU A 62 3.00 30.09 -15.35
N LEU A 63 3.09 29.40 -16.47
CA LEU A 63 3.77 29.91 -17.67
C LEU A 63 5.20 30.38 -17.33
N ASN A 64 5.51 31.66 -17.52
CA ASN A 64 6.82 32.26 -17.23
C ASN A 64 6.85 33.08 -15.93
N LYS A 65 5.81 32.97 -15.08
CA LYS A 65 5.74 33.69 -13.80
C LYS A 65 5.87 32.70 -12.63
N LEU A 66 6.54 33.14 -11.55
CA LEU A 66 6.64 32.44 -10.29
C LEU A 66 5.82 33.19 -9.24
N SER A 67 5.12 32.42 -8.38
CA SER A 67 4.45 32.99 -7.21
C SER A 67 5.45 33.46 -6.15
N GLU A 68 4.96 34.12 -5.11
CA GLU A 68 5.63 34.27 -3.84
C GLU A 68 5.94 32.92 -3.23
N LYS A 69 6.88 32.89 -2.28
CA LYS A 69 7.19 31.67 -1.51
C LYS A 69 6.02 31.31 -0.60
N ILE A 70 5.62 30.04 -0.63
CA ILE A 70 4.55 29.47 0.18
C ILE A 70 5.18 28.43 1.10
N ASP A 71 4.85 28.45 2.39
CA ASP A 71 5.31 27.46 3.33
C ASP A 71 4.64 26.10 3.04
N VAL A 72 5.43 25.02 3.03
CA VAL A 72 4.93 23.67 2.81
C VAL A 72 4.79 22.99 4.17
N LEU A 73 3.55 22.83 4.64
CA LEU A 73 3.25 22.36 5.99
C LEU A 73 3.10 20.84 6.11
N CYS A 74 2.85 20.15 5.00
CA CYS A 74 2.64 18.68 5.01
C CYS A 74 3.33 18.02 3.81
N GLY A 75 3.41 16.71 3.88
CA GLY A 75 3.96 15.86 2.84
C GLY A 75 5.49 15.72 2.86
N THR A 76 5.94 14.60 2.31
CA THR A 76 7.33 14.36 1.94
C THR A 76 7.55 14.81 0.50
N GLU A 77 8.74 15.30 0.17
CA GLU A 77 9.03 15.81 -1.18
C GLU A 77 8.95 14.68 -2.21
N GLN A 78 8.04 14.82 -3.20
CA GLN A 78 7.96 13.86 -4.30
C GLN A 78 9.24 13.90 -5.15
N GLY A 79 9.80 12.70 -5.43
CA GLY A 79 11.05 12.58 -6.18
C GLY A 79 12.32 12.72 -5.35
N HIS A 80 12.24 13.04 -4.07
CA HIS A 80 13.40 13.02 -3.19
C HIS A 80 13.77 11.57 -2.84
N PRO A 81 15.05 11.16 -2.95
CA PRO A 81 15.46 9.76 -2.73
C PRO A 81 15.11 9.19 -1.34
N MET A 82 14.99 10.06 -0.33
CA MET A 82 14.66 9.64 1.04
C MET A 82 13.16 9.52 1.29
N SER A 83 12.28 10.07 0.46
CA SER A 83 10.84 10.08 0.73
C SER A 83 10.23 8.69 0.89
N PRO A 84 10.60 7.67 0.09
CA PRO A 84 10.11 6.30 0.32
C PRO A 84 10.56 5.73 1.66
N GLU A 85 11.79 5.98 2.08
CA GLU A 85 12.32 5.49 3.36
C GLU A 85 11.66 6.20 4.55
N LEU A 86 11.42 7.50 4.43
CA LEU A 86 10.71 8.27 5.45
C LEU A 86 9.25 7.82 5.58
N PHE A 87 8.59 7.51 4.46
CA PHE A 87 7.24 6.95 4.50
C PHE A 87 7.22 5.57 5.15
N LYS A 88 8.21 4.72 4.90
CA LYS A 88 8.35 3.43 5.60
C LYS A 88 8.52 3.63 7.11
N CYS A 89 9.35 4.58 7.54
CA CYS A 89 9.47 4.93 8.95
C CYS A 89 8.12 5.43 9.52
N PHE A 90 7.41 6.24 8.75
CA PHE A 90 6.11 6.76 9.16
C PHE A 90 5.07 5.65 9.38
N ILE A 91 5.02 4.64 8.49
CA ILE A 91 4.03 3.56 8.55
C ILE A 91 4.50 2.34 9.37
N HIS A 92 5.73 2.34 9.89
CA HIS A 92 6.33 1.22 10.61
C HIS A 92 5.48 0.73 11.80
N GLN A 93 4.89 1.66 12.55
CA GLN A 93 4.02 1.35 13.69
C GLN A 93 2.80 0.50 13.27
N LEU A 94 2.18 0.79 12.12
CA LEU A 94 1.09 -0.04 11.59
C LEU A 94 1.56 -1.49 11.36
N SER A 95 2.78 -1.67 10.86
CA SER A 95 3.36 -3.00 10.66
C SER A 95 3.55 -3.75 11.97
N GLU A 96 3.98 -3.06 13.03
CA GLU A 96 4.09 -3.63 14.37
C GLU A 96 2.72 -3.99 14.94
N ASP A 97 1.73 -3.08 14.83
CA ASP A 97 0.37 -3.29 15.31
C ASP A 97 -0.28 -4.52 14.63
N LEU A 98 -0.16 -4.63 13.30
CA LEU A 98 -0.66 -5.78 12.54
C LEU A 98 0.04 -7.09 12.92
N ASN A 99 1.36 -7.08 13.15
CA ASN A 99 2.11 -8.27 13.53
C ASN A 99 1.84 -8.72 14.96
N SER A 100 1.53 -7.78 15.87
CA SER A 100 1.22 -8.07 17.26
C SER A 100 -0.22 -8.56 17.49
N MET A 101 -1.07 -8.52 16.45
CA MET A 101 -2.46 -8.98 16.57
C MET A 101 -2.51 -10.46 16.97
N GLU A 102 -3.10 -10.73 18.13
CA GLU A 102 -3.47 -12.06 18.57
C GLU A 102 -4.86 -12.44 18.01
N ASN A 103 -5.15 -13.73 17.95
CA ASN A 103 -6.46 -14.25 17.53
C ASN A 103 -6.88 -13.84 16.09
N VAL A 104 -5.91 -13.69 15.20
CA VAL A 104 -6.14 -13.53 13.76
C VAL A 104 -5.49 -14.70 13.02
N GLU A 105 -6.29 -15.31 12.15
CA GLU A 105 -5.85 -16.41 11.29
C GLU A 105 -5.17 -15.85 10.05
N VAL A 106 -3.86 -16.10 9.94
CA VAL A 106 -3.03 -15.55 8.86
C VAL A 106 -2.23 -16.63 8.15
N PRO A 107 -1.88 -16.45 6.88
CA PRO A 107 -1.05 -17.41 6.17
C PRO A 107 0.34 -17.53 6.80
N LEU A 108 0.86 -18.75 6.78
CA LEU A 108 2.22 -19.07 7.21
C LEU A 108 3.12 -19.26 5.99
N LEU A 109 4.24 -18.56 5.96
CA LEU A 109 5.34 -18.82 5.04
C LEU A 109 6.45 -19.52 5.82
N LYS A 110 6.56 -20.84 5.66
CA LYS A 110 7.31 -21.72 6.57
C LYS A 110 6.73 -21.58 8.00
N SER A 111 7.50 -21.03 8.94
CA SER A 111 7.09 -20.77 10.32
C SER A 111 6.70 -19.30 10.59
N THR A 112 6.82 -18.42 9.60
CA THR A 112 6.58 -16.99 9.78
C THR A 112 5.12 -16.67 9.45
N ARG A 113 4.45 -15.99 10.36
CA ARG A 113 3.12 -15.41 10.14
C ARG A 113 3.24 -14.24 9.15
N VAL A 114 2.37 -14.18 8.15
CA VAL A 114 2.34 -13.13 7.16
C VAL A 114 0.99 -12.41 7.24
N THR A 115 0.95 -11.36 8.03
CA THR A 115 -0.25 -10.52 8.23
C THR A 115 -0.46 -9.57 7.06
N HIS A 116 0.64 -9.02 6.54
CA HIS A 116 0.61 -8.02 5.47
C HIS A 116 1.88 -8.07 4.62
N LEU A 117 1.81 -7.41 3.47
CA LEU A 117 2.97 -7.08 2.62
C LEU A 117 2.93 -5.57 2.37
N LEU A 118 4.07 -4.92 2.55
CA LEU A 118 4.22 -3.48 2.42
C LEU A 118 5.36 -3.15 1.46
N TRP A 119 5.07 -2.33 0.44
CA TRP A 119 6.05 -1.80 -0.48
C TRP A 119 5.77 -0.32 -0.74
N ALA A 120 6.58 0.55 -0.12
CA ALA A 120 6.33 2.00 -0.08
C ALA A 120 4.92 2.28 0.47
N ASP A 121 4.02 2.85 -0.33
CA ASP A 121 2.62 3.11 -0.01
C ASP A 121 1.66 1.94 -0.40
N ASP A 122 2.15 0.96 -1.14
CA ASP A 122 1.35 -0.20 -1.52
C ASP A 122 1.27 -1.22 -0.36
N LEU A 123 0.10 -1.41 0.21
CA LEU A 123 -0.17 -2.34 1.31
C LEU A 123 -1.13 -3.46 0.88
N ILE A 124 -0.81 -4.70 1.24
CA ILE A 124 -1.74 -5.83 1.17
C ILE A 124 -1.92 -6.42 2.56
N LEU A 125 -3.16 -6.52 3.03
CA LEU A 125 -3.52 -7.31 4.21
C LEU A 125 -3.87 -8.73 3.80
N LEU A 126 -3.48 -9.73 4.61
CA LEU A 126 -3.66 -11.14 4.33
C LEU A 126 -4.25 -11.88 5.54
N ALA A 127 -5.35 -12.59 5.34
CA ALA A 127 -5.99 -13.41 6.37
C ALA A 127 -6.54 -14.73 5.79
N LEU A 128 -6.83 -15.70 6.63
CA LEU A 128 -7.39 -16.98 6.25
C LEU A 128 -8.91 -17.04 6.38
N ASP A 129 -9.48 -16.08 7.10
CA ASP A 129 -10.92 -15.93 7.31
C ASP A 129 -11.36 -14.47 7.23
N GLN A 130 -12.67 -14.27 7.16
CA GLN A 130 -13.30 -12.96 7.01
C GLN A 130 -13.14 -12.10 8.26
N GLU A 131 -13.29 -12.68 9.43
CA GLU A 131 -13.24 -11.96 10.70
C GLU A 131 -11.84 -11.38 10.96
N SER A 132 -10.81 -12.19 10.71
CA SER A 132 -9.40 -11.76 10.82
C SER A 132 -9.09 -10.59 9.89
N LEU A 133 -9.54 -10.66 8.60
CA LEU A 133 -9.32 -9.54 7.68
C LEU A 133 -10.09 -8.28 8.12
N GLN A 134 -11.32 -8.44 8.62
CA GLN A 134 -12.09 -7.30 9.12
C GLN A 134 -11.42 -6.61 10.32
N ARG A 135 -10.90 -7.37 11.27
CA ARG A 135 -10.13 -6.82 12.41
C ARG A 135 -8.87 -6.07 11.95
N MET A 136 -8.17 -6.58 10.94
CA MET A 136 -7.02 -5.86 10.35
C MET A 136 -7.42 -4.54 9.70
N LEU A 137 -8.60 -4.48 9.05
CA LEU A 137 -9.14 -3.26 8.48
C LEU A 137 -9.50 -2.22 9.57
N GLU A 138 -9.95 -2.67 10.73
CA GLU A 138 -10.24 -1.81 11.88
C GLU A 138 -8.95 -1.21 12.46
N VAL A 139 -7.88 -2.02 12.59
CA VAL A 139 -6.56 -1.53 12.99
C VAL A 139 -6.03 -0.51 11.99
N LEU A 140 -6.12 -0.79 10.69
CA LEU A 140 -5.74 0.13 9.64
C LEU A 140 -6.54 1.44 9.71
N HIS A 141 -7.85 1.37 9.93
CA HIS A 141 -8.71 2.54 10.03
C HIS A 141 -8.32 3.41 11.22
N THR A 142 -8.16 2.82 12.39
CA THR A 142 -7.73 3.52 13.62
C THR A 142 -6.38 4.20 13.42
N TYR A 143 -5.42 3.47 12.84
CA TYR A 143 -4.10 4.01 12.52
C TYR A 143 -4.17 5.21 11.57
N CYS A 144 -4.95 5.09 10.49
CA CYS A 144 -5.10 6.16 9.51
C CYS A 144 -5.74 7.41 10.12
N GLN A 145 -6.74 7.24 11.00
CA GLN A 145 -7.36 8.36 11.74
C GLN A 145 -6.36 9.04 12.68
N GLU A 146 -5.59 8.28 13.44
CA GLU A 146 -4.61 8.79 14.38
C GLU A 146 -3.51 9.61 13.70
N TRP A 147 -3.03 9.13 12.53
CA TRP A 147 -1.86 9.70 11.86
C TRP A 147 -2.19 10.55 10.62
N GLY A 148 -3.46 10.81 10.37
CA GLY A 148 -3.90 11.69 9.28
C GLY A 148 -3.71 11.10 7.88
N LEU A 149 -3.64 9.77 7.75
CA LEU A 149 -3.64 9.10 6.45
C LEU A 149 -5.08 8.86 5.99
N SER A 150 -5.27 8.84 4.68
CA SER A 150 -6.57 8.52 4.07
C SER A 150 -6.44 7.35 3.11
N VAL A 151 -7.35 6.38 3.23
CA VAL A 151 -7.45 5.27 2.28
C VAL A 151 -8.35 5.66 1.13
N ASN A 152 -7.92 5.40 -0.09
CA ASN A 152 -8.70 5.60 -1.30
C ASN A 152 -9.66 4.42 -1.51
N ILE A 153 -10.90 4.56 -1.05
CA ILE A 153 -11.91 3.49 -1.10
C ILE A 153 -12.19 3.01 -2.53
N SER A 154 -12.15 3.91 -3.52
CA SER A 154 -12.44 3.54 -4.92
C SER A 154 -11.36 2.66 -5.56
N LYS A 155 -10.14 2.68 -5.03
CA LYS A 155 -9.00 1.88 -5.51
C LYS A 155 -8.64 0.74 -4.55
N THR A 156 -9.05 0.83 -3.30
CA THR A 156 -8.89 -0.24 -2.32
C THR A 156 -9.89 -1.35 -2.62
N ALA A 157 -9.43 -2.60 -2.66
CA ALA A 157 -10.28 -3.71 -3.07
C ALA A 157 -10.00 -5.00 -2.29
N ILE A 158 -11.07 -5.74 -2.06
CA ILE A 158 -11.02 -7.08 -1.47
C ILE A 158 -10.92 -8.12 -2.59
N MET A 159 -10.03 -9.08 -2.42
CA MET A 159 -9.94 -10.26 -3.28
C MET A 159 -9.83 -11.51 -2.43
N VAL A 160 -10.77 -12.43 -2.60
CA VAL A 160 -10.73 -13.73 -1.92
C VAL A 160 -10.26 -14.80 -2.89
N PHE A 161 -8.99 -15.16 -2.76
CA PHE A 161 -8.41 -16.23 -3.56
C PHE A 161 -9.01 -17.56 -3.17
N ASN A 162 -9.41 -18.35 -4.19
CA ASN A 162 -9.95 -19.68 -4.00
C ASN A 162 -9.73 -20.56 -5.24
N ARG A 163 -9.78 -21.89 -5.08
CA ARG A 163 -9.55 -22.82 -6.20
C ARG A 163 -10.58 -22.74 -7.31
N ALA A 164 -11.82 -22.39 -6.96
CA ALA A 164 -12.93 -22.36 -7.92
C ALA A 164 -12.91 -21.09 -8.80
N GLY A 165 -12.10 -20.06 -8.46
CA GLY A 165 -12.04 -18.79 -9.19
C GLY A 165 -13.36 -18.03 -9.20
N ARG A 166 -14.20 -18.20 -8.16
CA ARG A 166 -15.52 -17.57 -8.05
C ARG A 166 -15.52 -16.49 -6.97
N VAL A 167 -16.24 -15.42 -7.21
CA VAL A 167 -16.58 -14.47 -6.14
C VAL A 167 -17.57 -15.18 -5.21
N LEU A 168 -17.23 -15.25 -3.94
CA LEU A 168 -18.05 -15.91 -2.94
C LEU A 168 -19.09 -14.92 -2.42
N LYS A 169 -20.35 -15.38 -2.24
CA LYS A 169 -21.43 -14.51 -1.75
C LYS A 169 -21.12 -13.92 -0.36
N ASP A 170 -20.44 -14.67 0.48
CA ASP A 170 -20.10 -14.29 1.85
C ASP A 170 -18.86 -13.36 1.93
N SER A 171 -18.20 -13.06 0.81
CA SER A 171 -16.97 -12.24 0.76
C SER A 171 -17.24 -10.76 0.47
N THR A 172 -18.49 -10.30 0.53
CA THR A 172 -18.85 -8.97 0.01
C THR A 172 -19.05 -7.88 1.05
N ASN A 173 -18.98 -8.19 2.35
CA ASN A 173 -19.33 -7.25 3.42
C ASN A 173 -18.11 -6.83 4.27
N PHE A 174 -17.03 -6.43 3.61
CA PHE A 174 -15.91 -5.81 4.32
C PHE A 174 -16.14 -4.30 4.42
N VAL A 175 -15.93 -3.77 5.62
CA VAL A 175 -16.07 -2.34 5.87
C VAL A 175 -14.75 -1.72 6.31
N TYR A 176 -14.53 -0.49 5.90
CA TYR A 176 -13.46 0.37 6.37
C TYR A 176 -14.10 1.65 6.92
N GLY A 177 -14.13 1.79 8.25
CA GLY A 177 -14.99 2.77 8.91
C GLY A 177 -16.46 2.50 8.57
N GLU A 178 -17.14 3.48 7.96
CA GLU A 178 -18.53 3.34 7.53
C GLU A 178 -18.69 2.91 6.06
N MET A 179 -17.60 2.76 5.34
CA MET A 179 -17.58 2.52 3.89
C MET A 179 -17.40 1.04 3.57
N THR A 180 -18.25 0.49 2.71
CA THR A 180 -18.10 -0.88 2.20
C THR A 180 -17.01 -0.93 1.12
N LEU A 181 -16.10 -1.90 1.24
CA LEU A 181 -15.04 -2.11 0.26
C LEU A 181 -15.50 -3.01 -0.89
N PRO A 182 -15.16 -2.67 -2.16
CA PRO A 182 -15.52 -3.47 -3.31
C PRO A 182 -14.77 -4.79 -3.34
N SER A 183 -15.48 -5.87 -3.70
CA SER A 183 -14.89 -7.18 -3.98
C SER A 183 -14.60 -7.32 -5.48
N VAL A 184 -13.37 -7.69 -5.85
CA VAL A 184 -12.92 -7.74 -7.25
C VAL A 184 -12.49 -9.13 -7.69
N ARG A 185 -12.59 -9.39 -9.00
CA ARG A 185 -12.13 -10.65 -9.62
C ARG A 185 -10.67 -10.59 -10.07
N GLU A 186 -10.20 -9.39 -10.36
CA GLU A 186 -8.83 -9.11 -10.80
C GLU A 186 -8.35 -7.85 -10.09
N TYR A 187 -7.09 -7.85 -9.71
CA TYR A 187 -6.40 -6.67 -9.18
C TYR A 187 -4.97 -6.62 -9.69
N THR A 188 -4.50 -5.43 -10.04
CA THR A 188 -3.11 -5.25 -10.49
C THR A 188 -2.32 -4.59 -9.36
N TYR A 189 -1.37 -5.34 -8.81
CA TYR A 189 -0.47 -4.90 -7.74
C TYR A 189 0.98 -4.95 -8.23
N LEU A 190 1.72 -3.86 -8.08
CA LEU A 190 3.11 -3.73 -8.56
C LEU A 190 3.29 -4.19 -10.01
N GLY A 191 2.32 -3.85 -10.87
CA GLY A 191 2.36 -4.20 -12.30
C GLY A 191 1.99 -5.66 -12.64
N ILE A 192 1.70 -6.49 -11.64
CA ILE A 192 1.28 -7.89 -11.79
C ILE A 192 -0.22 -8.01 -11.57
N THR A 193 -0.95 -8.54 -12.56
CA THR A 193 -2.39 -8.80 -12.43
C THR A 193 -2.63 -10.13 -11.75
N PHE A 194 -3.30 -10.10 -10.60
CA PHE A 194 -3.79 -11.27 -9.88
C PHE A 194 -5.22 -11.59 -10.26
N THR A 195 -5.57 -12.88 -10.22
CA THR A 195 -6.94 -13.40 -10.40
C THR A 195 -7.32 -14.22 -9.19
N LEU A 196 -8.62 -14.49 -9.00
CA LEU A 196 -9.14 -15.24 -7.85
C LEU A 196 -8.53 -16.64 -7.66
N THR A 197 -8.01 -17.25 -8.72
CA THR A 197 -7.31 -18.55 -8.62
C THR A 197 -5.86 -18.40 -8.16
N GLY A 198 -5.33 -17.18 -8.05
CA GLY A 198 -3.91 -16.91 -7.82
C GLY A 198 -3.01 -17.29 -8.99
N SER A 199 -3.59 -17.64 -10.16
CA SER A 199 -2.82 -18.00 -11.36
C SER A 199 -2.18 -16.77 -11.99
N LEU A 200 -0.90 -16.88 -12.36
CA LEU A 200 -0.14 -15.81 -13.02
C LEU A 200 -0.25 -15.85 -14.55
N LYS A 201 -1.07 -16.74 -15.14
CA LYS A 201 -1.23 -16.85 -16.60
C LYS A 201 -1.67 -15.53 -17.23
N LEU A 202 -2.65 -14.86 -16.63
CA LEU A 202 -3.13 -13.55 -17.15
C LEU A 202 -2.04 -12.48 -17.04
N ALA A 203 -1.30 -12.45 -15.94
CA ALA A 203 -0.18 -11.54 -15.77
C ALA A 203 0.90 -11.75 -16.86
N GLN A 204 1.24 -12.99 -17.14
CA GLN A 204 2.21 -13.33 -18.22
C GLN A 204 1.74 -12.83 -19.59
N ILE A 205 0.44 -13.03 -19.92
CA ILE A 205 -0.14 -12.55 -21.17
C ILE A 205 -0.06 -11.02 -21.26
N LYS A 206 -0.51 -10.30 -20.20
CA LYS A 206 -0.48 -8.83 -20.14
C LYS A 206 0.95 -8.28 -20.24
N LEU A 207 1.92 -8.88 -19.52
CA LEU A 207 3.32 -8.47 -19.57
C LEU A 207 3.94 -8.69 -20.96
N ARG A 208 3.66 -9.85 -21.61
CA ARG A 208 4.09 -10.11 -22.98
C ARG A 208 3.54 -9.06 -23.95
N GLN A 209 2.24 -8.75 -23.86
CA GLN A 209 1.61 -7.73 -24.71
C GLN A 209 2.24 -6.35 -24.51
N LYS A 210 2.51 -5.97 -23.26
CA LYS A 210 3.19 -4.71 -22.92
C LYS A 210 4.61 -4.67 -23.52
N GLY A 211 5.38 -5.74 -23.38
CA GLY A 211 6.71 -5.87 -23.96
C GLY A 211 6.71 -5.76 -25.48
N LEU A 212 5.76 -6.44 -26.17
CA LEU A 212 5.62 -6.35 -27.62
C LEU A 212 5.27 -4.92 -28.08
N ARG A 213 4.35 -4.24 -27.39
CA ARG A 213 4.02 -2.83 -27.71
C ARG A 213 5.24 -1.93 -27.59
N SER A 214 6.02 -2.05 -26.52
CA SER A 214 7.25 -1.27 -26.32
C SER A 214 8.29 -1.57 -27.40
N TYR A 215 8.46 -2.85 -27.78
CA TYR A 215 9.36 -3.25 -28.87
C TYR A 215 8.96 -2.59 -30.21
N PHE A 216 7.68 -2.69 -30.60
CA PHE A 216 7.22 -2.09 -31.86
C PHE A 216 7.28 -0.56 -31.85
N SER A 217 7.03 0.08 -30.70
CA SER A 217 7.20 1.53 -30.55
C SER A 217 8.67 1.95 -30.73
N LEU A 218 9.62 1.23 -30.12
CA LEU A 218 11.06 1.50 -30.33
C LEU A 218 11.49 1.24 -31.76
N LYS A 219 11.03 0.15 -32.36
CA LYS A 219 11.35 -0.17 -33.79
C LYS A 219 10.88 0.94 -34.72
N SER A 220 9.65 1.46 -34.55
CA SER A 220 9.13 2.56 -35.38
C SER A 220 9.83 3.92 -35.16
N MET A 221 10.71 4.05 -34.17
CA MET A 221 11.56 5.23 -34.00
C MET A 221 12.93 5.09 -34.66
N LEU A 222 13.29 3.86 -35.07
CA LEU A 222 14.59 3.55 -35.69
C LEU A 222 14.49 3.37 -37.20
N ASP A 223 13.26 3.17 -37.71
CA ASP A 223 12.93 3.17 -39.16
C ASP A 223 12.54 4.59 -39.60
#